data_17f4f738b68318b8fcb747bc4d5928cd
#
_entry.id   17f4f738b68318b8fcb747bc4d5928cd
#
_cell.length_a   1.000
_cell.length_b   1.000
_cell.length_c   1.000
_cell.angle_alpha   90.00
_cell.angle_beta   90.00
_cell.angle_gamma   90.00
#
_symmetry.space_group_name_H-M   'P 1'
#
loop_
_entity.id
_entity.type
_entity.pdbx_description
1 polymer ?
#
loop_
_entity_poly.entity_id
_entity_poly.type
_entity_poly.pdbx_seq_one_letter_code
_entity_poly.pdbx_strand_id
1 'polypeptide(L)'
;DATTALNTAFKSLGYCSEDGFANSNSPETDNKNAWGGDTVLNMQTSKKDKFKFTMIEALNVEVLKSVYGDDNVTGTLEEGITVKVNADEAEQNAWAVDMILKDAVKRIVIPCASITEVGDIVYKDDDAIGYETTLSAVPDADGQTHYEYIKGNKK
;
A
#
# COMPACT_ATOMS: atom_id res chain seq x y z
N ASP A 1 4.05 -10.30 -14.34
CA ASP A 1 3.17 -9.79 -15.40
C ASP A 1 1.74 -9.56 -14.87
N ALA A 2 0.85 -9.00 -15.70
CA ALA A 2 -0.50 -8.61 -15.33
C ALA A 2 -1.50 -9.78 -15.17
N THR A 3 -1.18 -10.98 -15.57
CA THR A 3 -2.13 -12.10 -15.67
C THR A 3 -1.66 -13.42 -15.07
N THR A 4 -0.39 -13.57 -14.74
CA THR A 4 0.13 -14.76 -14.07
C THR A 4 -0.41 -14.80 -12.64
N ALA A 5 -0.84 -15.98 -12.18
CA ALA A 5 -1.26 -16.17 -10.80
C ALA A 5 -0.17 -15.74 -9.82
N LEU A 6 -0.56 -15.03 -8.78
CA LEU A 6 0.36 -14.68 -7.69
C LEU A 6 0.82 -15.93 -6.93
N ASN A 7 1.98 -15.86 -6.31
CA ASN A 7 2.46 -16.90 -5.44
C ASN A 7 1.46 -17.14 -4.29
N THR A 8 1.31 -18.38 -3.85
CA THR A 8 0.40 -18.78 -2.76
C THR A 8 0.74 -18.15 -1.39
N ALA A 9 1.94 -17.56 -1.26
CA ALA A 9 2.31 -16.76 -0.09
C ALA A 9 1.54 -15.43 0.00
N PHE A 10 1.07 -14.89 -1.14
CA PHE A 10 0.20 -13.71 -1.11
C PHE A 10 -1.16 -14.06 -0.52
N LYS A 11 -1.61 -13.23 0.40
CA LYS A 11 -2.92 -13.31 1.02
C LYS A 11 -3.85 -12.25 0.46
N SER A 12 -5.10 -12.61 0.23
CA SER A 12 -6.09 -11.65 -0.27
C SER A 12 -6.57 -10.76 0.85
N LEU A 13 -6.45 -9.46 0.66
CA LEU A 13 -6.98 -8.44 1.56
C LEU A 13 -8.39 -7.97 1.14
N GLY A 14 -8.93 -8.56 0.05
CA GLY A 14 -10.21 -8.17 -0.49
C GLY A 14 -10.18 -6.91 -1.35
N TYR A 15 -11.27 -6.15 -1.31
CA TYR A 15 -11.45 -4.96 -2.13
C TYR A 15 -11.03 -3.68 -1.40
N CYS A 16 -10.55 -2.71 -2.18
CA CYS A 16 -10.40 -1.34 -1.72
C CYS A 16 -11.71 -0.56 -1.86
N SER A 17 -11.83 0.56 -1.12
CA SER A 17 -12.96 1.48 -1.25
C SER A 17 -13.05 2.10 -2.65
N GLU A 18 -14.19 2.70 -2.96
CA GLU A 18 -14.43 3.41 -4.23
C GLU A 18 -13.53 4.63 -4.43
N ASP A 19 -12.89 5.14 -3.37
CA ASP A 19 -11.90 6.21 -3.46
C ASP A 19 -10.63 5.78 -4.20
N GLY A 20 -10.44 4.47 -4.35
CA GLY A 20 -9.42 3.88 -5.19
C GLY A 20 -8.06 3.74 -4.51
N PHE A 21 -7.03 3.60 -5.36
CA PHE A 21 -5.65 3.37 -4.97
C PHE A 21 -4.79 4.53 -5.52
N ALA A 22 -4.30 5.38 -4.65
CA ALA A 22 -3.53 6.56 -5.01
C ALA A 22 -2.03 6.31 -4.85
N ASN A 23 -1.24 6.65 -5.86
CA ASN A 23 0.21 6.67 -5.78
C ASN A 23 0.73 8.11 -5.72
N SER A 24 1.61 8.38 -4.79
CA SER A 24 2.36 9.63 -4.67
C SER A 24 3.84 9.34 -4.76
N ASN A 25 4.45 9.81 -5.83
CA ASN A 25 5.86 9.63 -6.14
C ASN A 25 6.54 11.00 -6.27
N SER A 26 6.75 11.66 -5.16
CA SER A 26 7.25 13.03 -5.11
C SER A 26 8.75 13.08 -4.80
N PRO A 27 9.57 13.67 -5.68
CA PRO A 27 10.95 13.97 -5.36
C PRO A 27 11.03 15.12 -4.34
N GLU A 28 11.88 14.97 -3.36
CA GLU A 28 12.32 16.07 -2.50
C GLU A 28 13.56 16.69 -3.12
N THR A 29 13.57 18.02 -3.23
CA THR A 29 14.68 18.76 -3.83
C THR A 29 15.21 19.79 -2.85
N ASP A 30 16.52 19.95 -2.83
CA ASP A 30 17.21 21.02 -2.12
C ASP A 30 17.80 22.01 -3.13
N ASN A 31 17.54 23.30 -2.90
CA ASN A 31 18.03 24.38 -3.75
C ASN A 31 19.17 25.11 -3.07
N LYS A 32 20.30 25.28 -3.77
CA LYS A 32 21.36 26.17 -3.33
C LYS A 32 21.30 27.47 -4.12
N ASN A 33 21.20 28.57 -3.40
CA ASN A 33 21.15 29.89 -3.97
C ASN A 33 22.57 30.52 -3.97
N ALA A 34 22.85 31.27 -5.02
CA ALA A 34 24.03 32.15 -5.07
C ALA A 34 23.83 33.38 -4.19
N TRP A 35 24.89 34.09 -3.94
CA TRP A 35 24.87 35.39 -3.29
C TRP A 35 24.10 36.38 -4.18
N GLY A 36 22.94 36.80 -3.76
CA GLY A 36 22.00 37.61 -4.56
C GLY A 36 20.64 36.96 -4.75
N GLY A 37 20.48 35.69 -4.33
CA GLY A 37 19.19 35.00 -4.27
C GLY A 37 18.86 34.09 -5.46
N ASP A 38 19.68 34.12 -6.51
CA ASP A 38 19.45 33.24 -7.67
C ASP A 38 19.73 31.77 -7.35
N THR A 39 18.83 30.87 -7.73
CA THR A 39 19.03 29.44 -7.57
C THR A 39 20.06 28.94 -8.58
N VAL A 40 21.23 28.53 -8.09
CA VAL A 40 22.34 28.03 -8.93
C VAL A 40 22.40 26.51 -9.02
N LEU A 41 21.77 25.80 -8.08
CA LEU A 41 21.77 24.35 -8.06
C LEU A 41 20.48 23.84 -7.44
N ASN A 42 19.83 22.91 -8.15
CA ASN A 42 18.70 22.13 -7.66
C ASN A 42 19.12 20.66 -7.64
N MET A 43 19.17 20.07 -6.45
CA MET A 43 19.52 18.66 -6.27
C MET A 43 18.34 17.89 -5.69
N GLN A 44 18.02 16.75 -6.30
CA GLN A 44 17.10 15.81 -5.70
C GLN A 44 17.79 15.12 -4.51
N THR A 45 17.24 15.27 -3.32
CA THR A 45 17.78 14.69 -2.09
C THR A 45 17.16 13.34 -1.76
N SER A 46 15.88 13.17 -2.06
CA SER A 46 15.16 11.90 -1.88
C SER A 46 13.98 11.79 -2.83
N LYS A 47 13.49 10.59 -3.01
CA LYS A 47 12.24 10.32 -3.73
C LYS A 47 11.45 9.29 -2.94
N LYS A 48 10.30 9.73 -2.40
CA LYS A 48 9.42 8.87 -1.62
C LYS A 48 8.30 8.37 -2.51
N ASP A 49 8.10 7.08 -2.53
CA ASP A 49 7.02 6.42 -3.24
C ASP A 49 6.02 5.88 -2.22
N LYS A 50 4.84 6.47 -2.20
CA LYS A 50 3.78 6.16 -1.23
C LYS A 50 2.52 5.75 -1.96
N PHE A 51 1.80 4.83 -1.34
CA PHE A 51 0.51 4.35 -1.83
C PHE A 51 -0.54 4.50 -0.75
N LYS A 52 -1.63 5.17 -1.06
CA LYS A 52 -2.76 5.40 -0.15
C LYS A 52 -4.01 4.72 -0.68
N PHE A 53 -4.68 3.96 0.18
CA PHE A 53 -5.92 3.25 -0.14
C PHE A 53 -6.66 2.89 1.14
N THR A 54 -7.93 2.51 1.02
CA THR A 54 -8.75 2.08 2.15
C THR A 54 -9.17 0.62 1.95
N MET A 55 -8.78 -0.24 2.89
CA MET A 55 -9.26 -1.63 2.95
C MET A 55 -10.63 -1.66 3.62
N ILE A 56 -11.64 -2.26 2.96
CA ILE A 56 -13.02 -2.24 3.44
C ILE A 56 -13.48 -3.56 4.06
N GLU A 57 -12.67 -4.61 4.00
CA GLU A 57 -12.99 -5.90 4.59
C GLU A 57 -12.50 -6.00 6.04
N ALA A 58 -13.16 -5.29 6.95
CA ALA A 58 -12.77 -5.18 8.36
C ALA A 58 -12.79 -6.50 9.14
N LEU A 59 -13.53 -7.51 8.68
CA LEU A 59 -13.60 -8.84 9.31
C LEU A 59 -12.63 -9.86 8.69
N ASN A 60 -11.88 -9.46 7.70
CA ASN A 60 -10.85 -10.28 7.07
C ASN A 60 -9.62 -10.33 7.98
N VAL A 61 -9.26 -11.53 8.46
CA VAL A 61 -8.13 -11.75 9.36
C VAL A 61 -6.81 -11.26 8.76
N GLU A 62 -6.64 -11.41 7.44
CA GLU A 62 -5.42 -10.96 6.75
C GLU A 62 -5.33 -9.43 6.68
N VAL A 63 -6.47 -8.72 6.58
CA VAL A 63 -6.52 -7.26 6.70
C VAL A 63 -6.11 -6.82 8.11
N LEU A 64 -6.68 -7.45 9.12
CA LEU A 64 -6.34 -7.15 10.52
C LEU A 64 -4.84 -7.41 10.80
N LYS A 65 -4.29 -8.51 10.31
CA LYS A 65 -2.87 -8.83 10.43
C LYS A 65 -1.99 -7.81 9.73
N SER A 66 -2.37 -7.36 8.55
CA SER A 66 -1.59 -6.35 7.83
C SER A 66 -1.55 -5.00 8.56
N VAL A 67 -2.63 -4.65 9.28
CA VAL A 67 -2.74 -3.38 10.03
C VAL A 67 -2.07 -3.46 11.40
N TYR A 68 -2.26 -4.58 12.13
CA TYR A 68 -1.86 -4.71 13.54
C TYR A 68 -0.65 -5.62 13.77
N GLY A 69 -0.18 -6.31 12.72
CA GLY A 69 0.90 -7.29 12.79
C GLY A 69 0.40 -8.73 12.95
N ASP A 70 1.13 -9.67 12.38
CA ASP A 70 0.75 -11.08 12.33
C ASP A 70 0.58 -11.70 13.73
N ASP A 71 1.48 -11.41 14.64
CA ASP A 71 1.48 -11.93 16.02
C ASP A 71 0.40 -11.32 16.91
N ASN A 72 -0.19 -10.23 16.49
CA ASN A 72 -1.18 -9.48 17.26
C ASN A 72 -2.63 -9.87 16.94
N VAL A 73 -2.84 -10.68 15.91
CA VAL A 73 -4.17 -11.12 15.49
C VAL A 73 -4.28 -12.64 15.55
N THR A 74 -5.17 -13.14 16.38
CA THR A 74 -5.37 -14.58 16.58
C THR A 74 -6.84 -14.97 16.47
N GLY A 75 -7.08 -16.22 16.06
CA GLY A 75 -8.42 -16.76 15.87
C GLY A 75 -8.95 -16.64 14.43
N THR A 76 -10.19 -17.03 14.26
CA THR A 76 -10.92 -16.97 12.99
C THR A 76 -12.27 -16.30 13.21
N LEU A 77 -12.95 -15.93 12.13
CA LEU A 77 -14.29 -15.33 12.25
C LEU A 77 -15.30 -16.29 12.91
N GLU A 78 -15.13 -17.60 12.73
CA GLU A 78 -16.01 -18.63 13.30
C GLU A 78 -15.75 -18.86 14.79
N GLU A 79 -14.48 -18.82 15.22
CA GLU A 79 -14.06 -19.08 16.60
C GLU A 79 -13.93 -17.82 17.43
N GLY A 80 -13.96 -16.68 16.80
CA GLY A 80 -13.69 -15.36 17.38
C GLY A 80 -12.29 -14.88 17.08
N ILE A 81 -12.19 -13.62 16.66
CA ILE A 81 -10.93 -12.94 16.38
C ILE A 81 -10.53 -12.09 17.59
N THR A 82 -9.30 -12.23 18.02
CA THR A 82 -8.71 -11.36 19.06
C THR A 82 -7.60 -10.52 18.43
N VAL A 83 -7.72 -9.21 18.54
CA VAL A 83 -6.72 -8.25 18.10
C VAL A 83 -6.08 -7.60 19.31
N LYS A 84 -4.75 -7.62 19.37
CA LYS A 84 -3.94 -6.90 20.36
C LYS A 84 -3.31 -5.71 19.66
N VAL A 85 -3.42 -4.54 20.26
CA VAL A 85 -2.82 -3.32 19.71
C VAL A 85 -1.61 -2.96 20.54
N ASN A 86 -0.46 -2.85 19.91
CA ASN A 86 0.80 -2.47 20.54
C ASN A 86 1.51 -1.40 19.69
N ALA A 87 2.73 -1.05 20.04
CA ALA A 87 3.55 -0.05 19.38
C ALA A 87 4.70 -0.67 18.56
N ASP A 88 4.54 -1.92 18.13
CA ASP A 88 5.55 -2.57 17.30
C ASP A 88 5.58 -1.95 15.91
N GLU A 89 6.76 -1.95 15.29
CA GLU A 89 6.93 -1.45 13.93
C GLU A 89 6.23 -2.38 12.94
N ALA A 90 5.60 -1.79 11.92
CA ALA A 90 4.96 -2.54 10.85
C ALA A 90 6.02 -3.28 10.02
N GLU A 91 5.75 -4.53 9.74
CA GLU A 91 6.64 -5.37 8.93
C GLU A 91 6.69 -4.89 7.47
N GLN A 92 7.84 -5.15 6.84
CA GLN A 92 8.01 -4.94 5.41
C GLN A 92 7.52 -6.16 4.65
N ASN A 93 6.56 -5.95 3.78
CA ASN A 93 5.95 -7.00 2.97
C ASN A 93 5.92 -6.64 1.49
N ALA A 94 5.75 -7.65 0.64
CA ALA A 94 5.45 -7.47 -0.77
C ALA A 94 3.94 -7.29 -0.97
N TRP A 95 3.55 -6.32 -1.79
CA TRP A 95 2.16 -5.98 -2.07
C TRP A 95 1.86 -6.13 -3.55
N ALA A 96 0.67 -6.58 -3.87
CA ALA A 96 0.18 -6.66 -5.23
C ALA A 96 -1.25 -6.11 -5.30
N VAL A 97 -1.51 -5.24 -6.26
CA VAL A 97 -2.82 -4.65 -6.50
C VAL A 97 -3.24 -4.92 -7.93
N ASP A 98 -4.35 -5.59 -8.10
CA ASP A 98 -4.95 -5.89 -9.39
C ASP A 98 -6.11 -4.95 -9.68
N MET A 99 -6.08 -4.31 -10.85
CA MET A 99 -7.15 -3.46 -11.34
C MET A 99 -7.72 -4.04 -12.63
N ILE A 100 -9.03 -4.24 -12.64
CA ILE A 100 -9.77 -4.68 -13.82
C ILE A 100 -10.35 -3.45 -14.49
N LEU A 101 -9.80 -3.08 -15.62
CA LEU A 101 -10.27 -1.99 -16.47
C LEU A 101 -11.14 -2.58 -17.57
N LYS A 102 -11.97 -1.75 -18.20
CA LYS A 102 -12.91 -2.21 -19.23
C LYS A 102 -12.25 -3.03 -20.36
N ASP A 103 -11.11 -2.55 -20.85
CA ASP A 103 -10.39 -3.15 -22.00
C ASP A 103 -8.96 -3.60 -21.62
N ALA A 104 -8.62 -3.65 -20.33
CA ALA A 104 -7.29 -4.01 -19.88
C ALA A 104 -7.31 -4.49 -18.41
N VAL A 105 -6.25 -5.18 -18.03
CA VAL A 105 -5.91 -5.44 -16.64
C VAL A 105 -4.59 -4.76 -16.31
N LYS A 106 -4.49 -4.20 -15.13
CA LYS A 106 -3.27 -3.59 -14.61
C LYS A 106 -2.93 -4.22 -13.26
N ARG A 107 -1.69 -4.61 -13.09
CA ARG A 107 -1.14 -5.06 -11.80
C ARG A 107 -0.03 -4.15 -11.38
N ILE A 108 -0.10 -3.66 -10.15
CA ILE A 108 1.00 -2.97 -9.47
C ILE A 108 1.60 -3.94 -8.47
N VAL A 109 2.92 -4.14 -8.54
CA VAL A 109 3.67 -4.96 -7.59
C VAL A 109 4.66 -4.05 -6.87
N ILE A 110 4.58 -4.02 -5.55
CA ILE A 110 5.47 -3.29 -4.66
C ILE A 110 6.29 -4.34 -3.91
N PRO A 111 7.56 -4.56 -4.29
CA PRO A 111 8.36 -5.66 -3.74
C PRO A 111 8.61 -5.57 -2.24
N CYS A 112 8.75 -4.34 -1.74
CA CYS A 112 9.06 -4.09 -0.34
C CYS A 112 8.38 -2.79 0.11
N ALA A 113 7.40 -2.89 0.99
CA ALA A 113 6.75 -1.74 1.59
C ALA A 113 6.22 -2.07 2.99
N SER A 114 6.18 -1.07 3.85
CA SER A 114 5.55 -1.13 5.17
C SER A 114 4.42 -0.12 5.27
N ILE A 115 3.45 -0.42 6.13
CA ILE A 115 2.42 0.54 6.51
C ILE A 115 3.08 1.59 7.41
N THR A 116 3.04 2.84 6.96
CA THR A 116 3.62 3.98 7.70
C THR A 116 2.57 4.84 8.37
N GLU A 117 1.31 4.71 7.95
CA GLU A 117 0.20 5.47 8.51
C GLU A 117 -1.10 4.67 8.35
N VAL A 118 -1.88 4.66 9.42
CA VAL A 118 -3.26 4.17 9.42
C VAL A 118 -4.12 5.35 9.87
N GLY A 119 -5.10 5.72 9.04
CA GLY A 119 -6.03 6.80 9.35
C GLY A 119 -6.97 6.46 10.50
N ASP A 120 -7.83 7.39 10.84
CA ASP A 120 -8.83 7.20 11.89
C ASP A 120 -9.79 6.05 11.53
N ILE A 121 -9.92 5.09 12.43
CA ILE A 121 -10.86 3.99 12.30
C ILE A 121 -12.19 4.42 12.91
N VAL A 122 -13.20 4.61 12.05
CA VAL A 122 -14.53 5.04 12.49
C VAL A 122 -15.45 3.84 12.58
N TYR A 123 -15.99 3.61 13.77
CA TYR A 123 -16.97 2.55 14.03
C TYR A 123 -18.38 3.13 13.94
N LYS A 124 -19.15 2.69 12.96
CA LYS A 124 -20.55 3.08 12.73
C LYS A 124 -21.40 1.83 12.56
N ASP A 125 -22.70 1.97 12.80
CA ASP A 125 -23.67 0.89 12.63
C ASP A 125 -24.26 0.83 11.22
N ASP A 126 -24.09 1.88 10.43
CA ASP A 126 -24.66 2.07 9.09
C ASP A 126 -23.62 2.09 7.96
N ASP A 127 -22.35 1.89 8.25
CA ASP A 127 -21.28 1.98 7.25
C ASP A 127 -20.19 0.91 7.48
N ALA A 128 -19.51 0.53 6.42
CA ALA A 128 -18.39 -0.39 6.50
C ALA A 128 -17.21 0.25 7.25
N ILE A 129 -16.62 -0.49 8.18
CA ILE A 129 -15.37 -0.11 8.80
C ILE A 129 -14.28 -0.17 7.74
N GLY A 130 -13.59 0.94 7.51
CA GLY A 130 -12.48 1.04 6.57
C GLY A 130 -11.17 1.33 7.28
N TYR A 131 -10.09 0.69 6.81
CA TYR A 131 -8.72 0.99 7.24
C TYR A 131 -8.04 1.81 6.16
N GLU A 132 -8.07 3.14 6.30
CA GLU A 132 -7.29 4.02 5.44
C GLU A 132 -5.81 3.83 5.73
N THR A 133 -5.06 3.38 4.73
CA THR A 133 -3.70 2.89 4.91
C THR A 133 -2.76 3.59 3.94
N THR A 134 -1.61 4.00 4.43
CA THR A 134 -0.51 4.52 3.61
C THR A 134 0.67 3.56 3.69
N LEU A 135 1.06 3.03 2.53
CA LEU A 135 2.31 2.27 2.36
C LEU A 135 3.44 3.21 1.98
N SER A 136 4.62 2.96 2.50
CA SER A 136 5.87 3.55 2.02
C SER A 136 6.72 2.46 1.40
N ALA A 137 7.01 2.59 0.11
CA ALA A 137 7.83 1.64 -0.62
C ALA A 137 9.32 1.91 -0.41
N VAL A 138 10.07 0.82 -0.31
CA VAL A 138 11.54 0.82 -0.23
C VAL A 138 12.08 0.20 -1.51
N PRO A 139 13.16 0.73 -2.10
CA PRO A 139 13.76 0.15 -3.29
C PRO A 139 14.18 -1.31 -3.07
N ASP A 140 13.93 -2.15 -4.06
CA ASP A 140 14.43 -3.52 -4.11
C ASP A 140 15.93 -3.56 -4.51
N ALA A 141 16.45 -4.76 -4.75
CA ALA A 141 17.86 -4.96 -5.12
C ALA A 141 18.22 -4.30 -6.46
N ASP A 142 17.26 -4.06 -7.34
CA ASP A 142 17.41 -3.39 -8.63
C ASP A 142 17.16 -1.87 -8.53
N GLY A 143 16.89 -1.36 -7.33
CA GLY A 143 16.63 0.04 -7.06
C GLY A 143 15.22 0.50 -7.45
N GLN A 144 14.28 -0.44 -7.64
CA GLN A 144 12.90 -0.13 -8.02
C GLN A 144 11.98 -0.19 -6.80
N THR A 145 11.09 0.80 -6.68
CA THR A 145 10.10 0.85 -5.59
C THR A 145 8.82 0.10 -5.93
N HIS A 146 8.43 0.07 -7.20
CA HIS A 146 7.30 -0.71 -7.69
C HIS A 146 7.41 -1.01 -9.18
N TYR A 147 6.61 -1.96 -9.62
CA TYR A 147 6.46 -2.38 -11.01
C TYR A 147 5.00 -2.30 -11.43
N GLU A 148 4.76 -1.78 -12.63
CA GLU A 148 3.43 -1.75 -13.23
C GLU A 148 3.38 -2.66 -14.45
N TYR A 149 2.45 -3.59 -14.45
CA TYR A 149 2.19 -4.50 -15.56
C TYR A 149 0.81 -4.22 -16.13
N ILE A 150 0.74 -3.91 -17.41
CA ILE A 150 -0.51 -3.58 -18.09
C ILE A 150 -0.68 -4.53 -19.27
N LYS A 151 -1.86 -5.12 -19.41
CA LYS A 151 -2.21 -5.99 -20.54
C LYS A 151 -3.60 -5.64 -21.03
N GLY A 152 -3.66 -5.27 -22.32
CA GLY A 152 -4.94 -5.06 -23.01
C GLY A 152 -5.66 -6.38 -23.26
N ASN A 153 -6.98 -6.38 -23.12
CA ASN A 153 -7.82 -7.49 -23.55
C ASN A 153 -7.94 -7.38 -25.08
N LYS A 154 -7.38 -8.36 -25.81
CA LYS A 154 -7.66 -8.45 -27.25
C LYS A 154 -9.17 -8.69 -27.44
N LYS A 155 -9.82 -7.81 -28.20
CA LYS A 155 -11.16 -8.09 -28.76
C LYS A 155 -11.09 -9.23 -29.73
#